data_356cd56eb51da05639619ca0276e1c8a
#
_entry.id   356cd56eb51da05639619ca0276e1c8a
#
_cell.length_a   1.000
_cell.length_b   1.000
_cell.length_c   1.000
_cell.angle_alpha   90.00
_cell.angle_beta   90.00
_cell.angle_gamma   90.00
#
_symmetry.space_group_name_H-M   'P 1'
#
loop_
_entity.id
_entity.type
_entity.pdbx_description
1 polymer ?
#
loop_
_entity_poly.entity_id
_entity_poly.type
_entity_poly.pdbx_seq_one_letter_code
_entity_poly.pdbx_strand_id
1 'polypeptide(L)'
;HGEPMEWPWPFSLNDGSHLIRPGGMTRDTFVTAYRDQLHYVNSLTLDTLKSIIEQAEIPPVIVLQADHGPGSLLNNHDAEDTNMGERLSILNAYLIPGEAGIDASAIYDSITPVNTFRIIMNGLFGEELPLLPDRSYYSTGDRPYDFVDVTERAVQEAGE
;
A
#
# COMPACT_ATOMS: atom_id res chain seq x y z
N HIS A 1 -19.12 -8.90 -7.68
CA HIS A 1 -18.64 -7.67 -8.30
C HIS A 1 -18.89 -6.54 -7.31
N GLY A 2 -17.80 -5.82 -6.91
CA GLY A 2 -17.93 -4.67 -6.04
C GLY A 2 -18.73 -3.56 -6.73
N GLU A 3 -19.63 -2.95 -6.00
CA GLU A 3 -20.38 -1.79 -6.46
C GLU A 3 -19.75 -0.53 -5.85
N PRO A 4 -19.67 0.59 -6.59
CA PRO A 4 -19.20 1.82 -6.02
C PRO A 4 -20.10 2.28 -4.88
N MET A 5 -19.50 2.67 -3.76
CA MET A 5 -20.29 3.25 -2.67
C MET A 5 -20.76 4.65 -3.04
N GLU A 6 -22.07 4.89 -2.92
CA GLU A 6 -22.63 6.20 -3.15
C GLU A 6 -22.20 7.17 -2.03
N TRP A 7 -21.82 8.39 -2.41
CA TRP A 7 -21.58 9.49 -1.49
C TRP A 7 -22.87 9.89 -0.74
N PRO A 8 -22.83 10.17 0.55
CA PRO A 8 -21.69 10.34 1.47
C PRO A 8 -21.45 9.12 2.38
N TRP A 9 -20.78 8.12 1.90
CA TRP A 9 -20.55 6.90 2.66
C TRP A 9 -19.20 6.85 3.34
N PRO A 10 -19.06 5.97 4.38
CA PRO A 10 -17.90 5.96 5.27
C PRO A 10 -16.55 5.85 4.59
N PHE A 11 -16.48 5.23 3.43
CA PHE A 11 -15.19 5.00 2.73
C PHE A 11 -14.87 6.02 1.64
N SER A 12 -15.64 7.09 1.52
CA SER A 12 -15.52 8.02 0.39
C SER A 12 -14.18 8.75 0.30
N LEU A 13 -13.56 9.10 1.42
CA LEU A 13 -12.29 9.85 1.48
C LEU A 13 -11.25 9.24 2.43
N ASN A 14 -11.60 8.11 3.07
CA ASN A 14 -10.72 7.41 3.99
C ASN A 14 -11.09 5.92 4.02
N ASP A 15 -10.29 5.11 4.68
CA ASP A 15 -10.50 3.68 4.80
C ASP A 15 -11.68 3.27 5.71
N GLY A 16 -12.33 4.21 6.36
CA GLY A 16 -13.46 3.97 7.24
C GLY A 16 -13.13 3.30 8.59
N SER A 17 -11.87 3.02 8.87
CA SER A 17 -11.44 2.34 10.11
C SER A 17 -11.92 3.05 11.39
N HIS A 18 -12.02 4.37 11.37
CA HIS A 18 -12.53 5.19 12.48
C HIS A 18 -13.99 4.91 12.85
N LEU A 19 -14.73 4.18 12.01
CA LEU A 19 -16.12 3.78 12.27
C LEU A 19 -16.23 2.50 13.09
N ILE A 20 -15.13 1.75 13.21
CA ILE A 20 -15.08 0.53 14.03
C ILE A 20 -15.02 0.98 15.49
N ARG A 21 -16.18 0.93 16.17
CA ARG A 21 -16.31 1.37 17.56
C ARG A 21 -17.56 0.79 18.20
N PRO A 22 -17.68 0.75 19.54
CA PRO A 22 -18.89 0.36 20.23
C PRO A 22 -20.09 1.20 19.78
N GLY A 23 -21.15 0.52 19.31
CA GLY A 23 -22.36 1.18 18.77
C GLY A 23 -22.19 1.73 17.34
N GLY A 24 -21.04 1.53 16.71
CA GLY A 24 -20.75 1.85 15.31
C GLY A 24 -20.66 0.61 14.45
N MET A 25 -19.78 0.63 13.44
CA MET A 25 -19.50 -0.50 12.56
C MET A 25 -18.74 -1.60 13.32
N THR A 26 -19.13 -2.86 13.10
CA THR A 26 -18.32 -4.00 13.59
C THR A 26 -17.13 -4.23 12.66
N ARG A 27 -16.09 -4.88 13.18
CA ARG A 27 -14.91 -5.27 12.36
C ARG A 27 -15.32 -6.14 11.17
N ASP A 28 -16.20 -7.11 11.36
CA ASP A 28 -16.65 -8.01 10.29
C ASP A 28 -17.39 -7.26 9.18
N THR A 29 -18.23 -6.28 9.56
CA THR A 29 -18.89 -5.40 8.59
C THR A 29 -17.88 -4.56 7.83
N PHE A 30 -16.87 -3.98 8.52
CA PHE A 30 -15.80 -3.24 7.90
C PHE A 30 -15.02 -4.10 6.90
N VAL A 31 -14.55 -5.28 7.31
CA VAL A 31 -13.77 -6.18 6.46
C VAL A 31 -14.55 -6.58 5.21
N THR A 32 -15.86 -6.85 5.34
CA THR A 32 -16.72 -7.19 4.21
C THR A 32 -16.82 -6.00 3.23
N ALA A 33 -17.15 -4.81 3.73
CA ALA A 33 -17.29 -3.61 2.90
C ALA A 33 -15.96 -3.19 2.25
N TYR A 34 -14.86 -3.27 3.00
CA TYR A 34 -13.51 -2.99 2.49
C TYR A 34 -13.14 -3.93 1.34
N ARG A 35 -13.39 -5.23 1.50
CA ARG A 35 -13.14 -6.23 0.45
C ARG A 35 -13.96 -5.96 -0.81
N ASP A 36 -15.25 -5.63 -0.67
CA ASP A 36 -16.11 -5.33 -1.80
C ASP A 36 -15.62 -4.07 -2.54
N GLN A 37 -15.24 -3.04 -1.79
CA GLN A 37 -14.65 -1.83 -2.37
C GLN A 37 -13.31 -2.12 -3.06
N LEU A 38 -12.47 -2.97 -2.47
CA LEU A 38 -11.20 -3.39 -3.07
C LEU A 38 -11.41 -4.12 -4.41
N HIS A 39 -12.40 -5.00 -4.50
CA HIS A 39 -12.76 -5.66 -5.76
C HIS A 39 -13.15 -4.65 -6.84
N TYR A 40 -13.93 -3.65 -6.49
CA TYR A 40 -14.32 -2.59 -7.42
C TYR A 40 -13.11 -1.77 -7.88
N VAL A 41 -12.29 -1.29 -6.94
CA VAL A 41 -11.07 -0.52 -7.25
C VAL A 41 -10.10 -1.33 -8.11
N ASN A 42 -9.91 -2.61 -7.81
CA ASN A 42 -9.06 -3.50 -8.59
C ASN A 42 -9.55 -3.63 -10.04
N SER A 43 -10.87 -3.72 -10.27
CA SER A 43 -11.40 -3.78 -11.63
C SER A 43 -11.10 -2.50 -12.43
N LEU A 44 -11.31 -1.33 -11.83
CA LEU A 44 -10.97 -0.04 -12.46
C LEU A 44 -9.46 0.10 -12.72
N THR A 45 -8.64 -0.34 -11.77
CA THR A 45 -7.18 -0.30 -11.89
C THR A 45 -6.73 -1.18 -13.06
N LEU A 46 -7.24 -2.40 -13.17
CA LEU A 46 -6.90 -3.31 -14.27
C LEU A 46 -7.28 -2.75 -15.64
N ASP A 47 -8.46 -2.15 -15.77
CA ASP A 47 -8.90 -1.53 -17.02
C ASP A 47 -8.03 -0.31 -17.37
N THR A 48 -7.65 0.48 -16.37
CA THR A 48 -6.73 1.62 -16.55
C THR A 48 -5.36 1.15 -17.00
N LEU A 49 -4.78 0.12 -16.35
CA LEU A 49 -3.47 -0.43 -16.71
C LEU A 49 -3.46 -1.00 -18.14
N LYS A 50 -4.50 -1.74 -18.50
CA LYS A 50 -4.64 -2.25 -19.89
C LYS A 50 -4.66 -1.09 -20.89
N SER A 51 -5.45 -0.05 -20.61
CA SER A 51 -5.54 1.12 -21.48
C SER A 51 -4.19 1.84 -21.65
N ILE A 52 -3.43 1.99 -20.54
CA ILE A 52 -2.09 2.59 -20.58
C ILE A 52 -1.15 1.76 -21.46
N ILE A 53 -1.12 0.43 -21.26
CA ILE A 53 -0.23 -0.47 -21.98
C ILE A 53 -0.59 -0.50 -23.47
N GLU A 54 -1.88 -0.57 -23.81
CA GLU A 54 -2.36 -0.64 -25.17
C GLU A 54 -2.14 0.66 -25.97
N GLN A 55 -2.15 1.81 -25.30
CA GLN A 55 -1.99 3.12 -25.95
C GLN A 55 -0.55 3.64 -25.94
N ALA A 56 0.35 3.00 -25.21
CA ALA A 56 1.72 3.44 -25.10
C ALA A 56 2.51 3.10 -26.38
N GLU A 57 3.09 4.10 -27.04
CA GLU A 57 4.02 3.93 -28.16
C GLU A 57 5.36 3.32 -27.71
N ILE A 58 5.76 3.62 -26.48
CA ILE A 58 6.96 3.07 -25.83
C ILE A 58 6.48 2.30 -24.58
N PRO A 59 6.94 1.06 -24.37
CA PRO A 59 6.54 0.27 -23.21
C PRO A 59 6.75 1.04 -21.90
N PRO A 60 5.70 1.27 -21.10
CA PRO A 60 5.82 2.09 -19.90
C PRO A 60 6.42 1.32 -18.74
N VAL A 61 7.19 1.99 -17.90
CA VAL A 61 7.48 1.53 -16.54
C VAL A 61 6.28 1.88 -15.67
N ILE A 62 5.67 0.88 -15.03
CA ILE A 62 4.52 1.09 -14.15
C ILE A 62 4.85 0.63 -12.74
N VAL A 63 4.58 1.48 -11.76
CA VAL A 63 4.58 1.16 -10.33
C VAL A 63 3.15 1.29 -9.83
N LEU A 64 2.57 0.18 -9.39
CA LEU A 64 1.28 0.17 -8.72
C LEU A 64 1.53 -0.07 -7.22
N GLN A 65 1.30 0.95 -6.42
CA GLN A 65 1.65 0.94 -5.01
C GLN A 65 0.55 1.57 -4.17
N ALA A 66 0.20 0.92 -3.05
CA ALA A 66 -0.66 1.51 -2.03
C ALA A 66 0.19 2.28 -1.01
N ASP A 67 -0.42 3.24 -0.34
CA ASP A 67 0.19 4.05 0.73
C ASP A 67 0.27 3.30 2.06
N HIS A 68 -0.73 2.47 2.36
CA HIS A 68 -0.80 1.61 3.53
C HIS A 68 -1.80 0.47 3.33
N GLY A 69 -1.78 -0.52 4.21
CA GLY A 69 -2.76 -1.58 4.30
C GLY A 69 -4.05 -1.16 5.02
N PRO A 70 -5.02 -2.07 5.17
CA PRO A 70 -6.28 -1.78 5.86
C PRO A 70 -6.06 -1.40 7.33
N GLY A 71 -7.10 -0.83 7.93
CA GLY A 71 -7.09 -0.37 9.32
C GLY A 71 -8.11 -1.10 10.20
N SER A 72 -8.41 -2.39 9.93
CA SER A 72 -9.42 -3.11 10.70
C SER A 72 -8.98 -3.40 12.15
N LEU A 73 -7.66 -3.41 12.38
CA LEU A 73 -7.00 -3.59 13.67
C LEU A 73 -6.09 -2.40 14.01
N LEU A 74 -6.46 -1.20 13.56
CA LEU A 74 -5.71 0.03 13.79
C LEU A 74 -6.20 0.72 15.07
N ASN A 75 -5.28 1.01 15.99
CA ASN A 75 -5.49 1.94 17.08
C ASN A 75 -4.58 3.18 16.91
N ASN A 76 -5.17 4.30 16.51
CA ASN A 76 -4.42 5.54 16.27
C ASN A 76 -3.77 6.15 17.53
N HIS A 77 -4.09 5.65 18.72
CA HIS A 77 -3.58 6.14 20.01
C HIS A 77 -2.57 5.19 20.65
N ASP A 78 -2.51 3.93 20.20
CA ASP A 78 -1.63 2.92 20.77
C ASP A 78 -1.03 2.00 19.70
N ALA A 79 0.30 2.01 19.61
CA ALA A 79 1.04 1.16 18.69
C ALA A 79 0.95 -0.33 19.08
N GLU A 80 0.86 -0.64 20.39
CA GLU A 80 0.80 -2.03 20.87
C GLU A 80 -0.55 -2.69 20.52
N ASP A 81 -1.62 -1.91 20.47
CA ASP A 81 -2.96 -2.36 20.10
C ASP A 81 -3.21 -2.31 18.58
N THR A 82 -2.21 -1.98 17.77
CA THR A 82 -2.30 -1.95 16.31
C THR A 82 -1.65 -3.18 15.71
N ASN A 83 -2.33 -3.88 14.79
CA ASN A 83 -1.68 -4.92 13.99
C ASN A 83 -0.84 -4.28 12.87
N MET A 84 0.47 -4.33 13.03
CA MET A 84 1.43 -3.70 12.11
C MET A 84 1.55 -4.48 10.80
N GLY A 85 1.35 -5.80 10.81
CA GLY A 85 1.32 -6.63 9.62
C GLY A 85 0.18 -6.23 8.69
N GLU A 86 -1.04 -6.08 9.22
CA GLU A 86 -2.18 -5.60 8.44
C GLU A 86 -1.96 -4.17 7.93
N ARG A 87 -1.50 -3.26 8.79
CA ARG A 87 -1.40 -1.83 8.47
C ARG A 87 -0.31 -1.50 7.47
N LEU A 88 0.82 -2.21 7.51
CA LEU A 88 2.00 -1.91 6.70
C LEU A 88 2.16 -2.85 5.49
N SER A 89 1.30 -3.86 5.36
CA SER A 89 1.23 -4.68 4.14
C SER A 89 0.53 -3.92 3.03
N ILE A 90 1.26 -3.57 1.99
CA ILE A 90 0.74 -2.79 0.85
C ILE A 90 0.69 -3.64 -0.42
N LEU A 91 -0.22 -3.28 -1.33
CA LEU A 91 -0.08 -3.68 -2.72
C LEU A 91 1.16 -3.00 -3.30
N ASN A 92 2.06 -3.79 -3.88
CA ASN A 92 3.28 -3.29 -4.51
C ASN A 92 3.61 -4.14 -5.73
N ALA A 93 3.35 -3.64 -6.92
CA ALA A 93 3.52 -4.35 -8.17
C ALA A 93 4.22 -3.51 -9.23
N TYR A 94 4.99 -4.16 -10.10
CA TYR A 94 5.84 -3.50 -11.06
C TYR A 94 5.66 -4.09 -12.46
N LEU A 95 5.60 -3.23 -13.46
CA LEU A 95 5.86 -3.58 -14.85
C LEU A 95 7.15 -2.85 -15.28
N ILE A 96 8.19 -3.61 -15.55
CA ILE A 96 9.49 -3.09 -15.98
C ILE A 96 9.85 -3.73 -17.32
N PRO A 97 9.70 -3.00 -18.44
CA PRO A 97 10.13 -3.49 -19.75
C PRO A 97 11.65 -3.73 -19.81
N GLY A 98 12.08 -4.78 -20.51
CA GLY A 98 13.50 -5.13 -20.60
C GLY A 98 14.39 -4.03 -21.19
N GLU A 99 13.83 -3.21 -22.10
CA GLU A 99 14.48 -2.08 -22.72
C GLU A 99 14.56 -0.82 -21.85
N ALA A 100 13.92 -0.82 -20.69
CA ALA A 100 13.91 0.35 -19.79
C ALA A 100 15.25 0.65 -19.10
N GLY A 101 16.22 -0.26 -19.21
CA GLY A 101 17.53 -0.10 -18.57
C GLY A 101 17.52 -0.36 -17.06
N ILE A 102 16.38 -0.77 -16.51
CA ILE A 102 16.22 -1.13 -15.11
C ILE A 102 16.50 -2.62 -14.96
N ASP A 103 17.38 -2.99 -14.05
CA ASP A 103 17.53 -4.39 -13.66
C ASP A 103 16.34 -4.83 -12.80
N ALA A 104 15.38 -5.55 -13.42
CA ALA A 104 14.20 -6.04 -12.71
C ALA A 104 14.57 -7.02 -11.57
N SER A 105 15.74 -7.68 -11.62
CA SER A 105 16.21 -8.55 -10.54
C SER A 105 16.67 -7.78 -9.29
N ALA A 106 16.85 -6.47 -9.39
CA ALA A 106 17.11 -5.59 -8.26
C ALA A 106 15.86 -5.34 -7.38
N ILE A 107 14.65 -5.66 -7.89
CA ILE A 107 13.43 -5.65 -7.09
C ILE A 107 13.36 -6.95 -6.28
N TYR A 108 13.26 -6.84 -4.98
CA TYR A 108 13.24 -7.96 -4.04
C TYR A 108 11.96 -7.94 -3.19
N ASP A 109 11.58 -9.10 -2.64
CA ASP A 109 10.27 -9.33 -2.00
C ASP A 109 10.00 -8.40 -0.80
N SER A 110 11.03 -8.04 -0.05
CA SER A 110 10.92 -7.16 1.13
C SER A 110 11.15 -5.69 0.84
N ILE A 111 11.16 -5.29 -0.45
CA ILE A 111 11.42 -3.90 -0.84
C ILE A 111 10.36 -2.95 -0.27
N THR A 112 10.82 -1.85 0.33
CA THR A 112 9.94 -0.77 0.75
C THR A 112 9.85 0.34 -0.31
N PRO A 113 8.82 1.20 -0.25
CA PRO A 113 8.66 2.32 -1.21
C PRO A 113 9.90 3.22 -1.34
N VAL A 114 10.68 3.35 -0.27
CA VAL A 114 11.89 4.19 -0.29
C VAL A 114 12.95 3.69 -1.29
N ASN A 115 13.06 2.37 -1.47
CA ASN A 115 14.02 1.77 -2.39
C ASN A 115 13.46 1.57 -3.79
N THR A 116 12.15 1.44 -3.96
CA THR A 116 11.50 1.33 -5.26
C THR A 116 11.98 2.40 -6.24
N PHE A 117 11.83 3.67 -5.85
CA PHE A 117 12.21 4.78 -6.72
C PHE A 117 13.72 4.95 -6.85
N ARG A 118 14.52 4.53 -5.89
CA ARG A 118 15.98 4.52 -6.01
C ARG A 118 16.44 3.57 -7.11
N ILE A 119 15.89 2.36 -7.15
CA ILE A 119 16.17 1.38 -8.21
C ILE A 119 15.73 1.91 -9.58
N ILE A 120 14.54 2.47 -9.68
CA ILE A 120 14.00 3.02 -10.91
C ILE A 120 14.84 4.20 -11.40
N MET A 121 15.18 5.15 -10.54
CA MET A 121 16.00 6.32 -10.91
C MET A 121 17.41 5.92 -11.34
N ASN A 122 18.01 4.98 -10.64
CA ASN A 122 19.32 4.45 -11.01
C ASN A 122 19.30 3.82 -12.41
N GLY A 123 18.27 3.02 -12.71
CA GLY A 123 18.16 2.35 -14.00
C GLY A 123 17.78 3.28 -15.16
N LEU A 124 16.76 4.12 -14.98
CA LEU A 124 16.26 5.00 -16.06
C LEU A 124 17.19 6.18 -16.36
N PHE A 125 17.80 6.76 -15.34
CA PHE A 125 18.52 8.02 -15.46
C PHE A 125 20.01 7.91 -15.16
N GLY A 126 20.49 6.70 -14.83
CA GLY A 126 21.90 6.46 -14.51
C GLY A 126 22.35 7.13 -13.21
N GLU A 127 21.42 7.32 -12.27
CA GLU A 127 21.73 7.84 -10.95
C GLU A 127 22.48 6.78 -10.11
N GLU A 128 23.19 7.21 -9.09
CA GLU A 128 23.93 6.33 -8.16
C GLU A 128 23.36 6.46 -6.74
N LEU A 129 22.05 6.42 -6.60
CA LEU A 129 21.38 6.51 -5.30
C LEU A 129 21.60 5.21 -4.49
N PRO A 130 22.24 5.26 -3.33
CA PRO A 130 22.45 4.09 -2.51
C PRO A 130 21.10 3.57 -1.98
N LEU A 131 20.91 2.25 -1.91
CA LEU A 131 19.75 1.68 -1.24
C LEU A 131 19.85 1.96 0.26
N LEU A 132 18.72 2.28 0.85
CA LEU A 132 18.55 2.50 2.28
C LEU A 132 18.09 1.21 2.97
N PRO A 133 18.29 1.06 4.28
CA PRO A 133 17.66 -0.02 5.02
C PRO A 133 16.12 0.03 4.86
N ASP A 134 15.52 -1.12 4.55
CA ASP A 134 14.06 -1.24 4.51
C ASP A 134 13.51 -1.26 5.93
N ARG A 135 12.99 -0.13 6.38
CA ARG A 135 12.45 0.03 7.71
C ARG A 135 11.05 0.60 7.66
N SER A 136 10.21 0.10 8.56
CA SER A 136 8.85 0.56 8.77
C SER A 136 8.74 1.25 10.11
N TYR A 137 8.12 2.42 10.10
CA TYR A 137 7.93 3.22 11.30
C TYR A 137 6.45 3.50 11.53
N TYR A 138 6.08 3.54 12.79
CA TYR A 138 4.74 3.93 13.22
C TYR A 138 4.81 5.09 14.21
N SER A 139 3.81 5.98 14.15
CA SER A 139 3.59 7.01 15.16
C SER A 139 2.10 7.12 15.45
N THR A 140 1.74 7.42 16.67
CA THR A 140 0.33 7.62 17.04
C THR A 140 -0.16 9.01 16.66
N GLY A 141 -1.48 9.18 16.51
CA GLY A 141 -2.09 10.49 16.23
C GLY A 141 -1.81 11.53 17.32
N ASP A 142 -1.65 11.09 18.57
CA ASP A 142 -1.33 11.97 19.71
C ASP A 142 0.14 12.40 19.72
N ARG A 143 1.03 11.62 19.11
CA ARG A 143 2.47 11.87 19.00
C ARG A 143 2.98 11.61 17.59
N PRO A 144 2.59 12.46 16.61
CA PRO A 144 2.81 12.18 15.17
C PRO A 144 4.28 12.23 14.74
N TYR A 145 5.19 12.71 15.57
CA TYR A 145 6.63 12.77 15.30
C TYR A 145 7.46 11.82 16.18
N ASP A 146 6.80 11.02 17.02
CA ASP A 146 7.46 10.00 17.85
C ASP A 146 7.47 8.67 17.09
N PHE A 147 8.42 8.53 16.17
CA PHE A 147 8.54 7.38 15.29
C PHE A 147 9.14 6.18 16.02
N VAL A 148 8.40 5.09 16.08
CA VAL A 148 8.85 3.80 16.60
C VAL A 148 9.16 2.88 15.41
N ASP A 149 10.34 2.26 15.42
CA ASP A 149 10.69 1.23 14.43
C ASP A 149 9.87 -0.04 14.73
N VAL A 150 9.03 -0.43 13.80
CA VAL A 150 8.13 -1.58 13.90
C VAL A 150 8.41 -2.62 12.82
N THR A 151 9.58 -2.57 12.20
CA THR A 151 9.95 -3.40 11.04
C THR A 151 9.81 -4.90 11.34
N GLU A 152 10.42 -5.38 12.43
CA GLU A 152 10.36 -6.80 12.79
C GLU A 152 8.93 -7.25 13.11
N ARG A 153 8.19 -6.41 13.83
CA ARG A 153 6.81 -6.68 14.22
C ARG A 153 5.89 -6.76 13.01
N ALA A 154 6.05 -5.83 12.04
CA ALA A 154 5.27 -5.83 10.82
C ALA A 154 5.46 -7.13 10.01
N VAL A 155 6.70 -7.62 9.91
CA VAL A 155 7.01 -8.88 9.22
C VAL A 155 6.41 -10.09 9.94
N GLN A 156 6.51 -10.15 11.27
CA GLN A 156 5.96 -11.25 12.05
C GLN A 156 4.44 -11.33 11.95
N GLU A 157 3.75 -10.21 12.13
CA GLU A 157 2.29 -10.14 12.12
C GLU A 157 1.68 -10.29 10.70
N ALA A 158 2.44 -10.01 9.63
CA ALA A 158 1.99 -10.25 8.25
C ALA A 158 1.94 -11.75 7.88
N GLY A 159 2.62 -12.61 8.61
CA GLY A 159 2.67 -14.05 8.39
C GLY A 159 1.60 -14.85 9.14
N GLU A 160 0.80 -14.21 10.01
CA GLU A 160 -0.26 -14.82 10.80
C GLU A 160 -1.63 -14.67 10.11
#